data_a1f42398ee74bc7da033efbe95e6c3fd
#
_entry.id   a1f42398ee74bc7da033efbe95e6c3fd
#
_cell.length_a   1.000
_cell.length_b   1.000
_cell.length_c   1.000
_cell.angle_alpha   90.00
_cell.angle_beta   90.00
_cell.angle_gamma   90.00
#
_symmetry.space_group_name_H-M   'P 1'
#
loop_
_entity.id
_entity.type
_entity.pdbx_description
1 polymer ?
#
loop_
_entity_poly.entity_id
_entity_poly.type
_entity_poly.pdbx_seq_one_letter_code
_entity_poly.pdbx_strand_id
1 'polypeptide(L)'
;KGILRLDVGNPEQPVLLDDNGIPPPPDPTIYTVTEDSQGRIYVCTNNGVQQLTPAPDGHYDERVFRRRDGLVHDECNTNAQFVDAHDRYWVGTLGGLSMYDPNVATRAQQAQPNPLRFTELRVDGEPLDASADAPRILPAGTREINIAFAVLSGFREQESTYRSQLVGLEPAASAWGTEHHRRFSRIPPGQYTLQVEGRDYAGIVS
;
A
#
# COMPACT_ATOMS: atom_id res chain seq x y z
N LYS A 1 1.75 -15.88 -23.78
CA LYS A 1 2.15 -14.46 -23.69
C LYS A 1 2.55 -14.20 -22.24
N GLY A 2 3.75 -13.68 -22.01
CA GLY A 2 4.30 -13.47 -20.68
C GLY A 2 5.82 -13.49 -20.70
N ILE A 3 6.42 -13.73 -19.53
CA ILE A 3 7.86 -13.90 -19.34
C ILE A 3 8.17 -15.40 -19.39
N LEU A 4 9.25 -15.77 -20.07
CA LEU A 4 9.75 -17.13 -20.12
C LEU A 4 11.17 -17.14 -19.52
N ARG A 5 11.49 -18.18 -18.76
CA ARG A 5 12.86 -18.44 -18.28
C ARG A 5 13.48 -19.54 -19.14
N LEU A 6 14.71 -19.29 -19.58
CA LEU A 6 15.50 -20.26 -20.31
C LEU A 6 16.79 -20.53 -19.53
N ASP A 7 17.13 -21.79 -19.34
CA ASP A 7 18.48 -22.18 -18.98
C ASP A 7 19.35 -22.18 -20.26
N VAL A 8 20.35 -21.33 -20.26
CA VAL A 8 21.31 -21.17 -21.37
C VAL A 8 22.71 -21.64 -20.98
N GLY A 9 22.83 -22.47 -19.97
CA GLY A 9 24.10 -23.10 -19.57
C GLY A 9 24.74 -23.89 -20.70
N ASN A 10 23.93 -24.41 -21.63
CA ASN A 10 24.37 -24.85 -22.96
C ASN A 10 23.70 -23.96 -24.03
N PRO A 11 24.41 -22.97 -24.61
CA PRO A 11 23.84 -22.03 -25.57
C PRO A 11 23.29 -22.69 -26.84
N GLU A 12 23.79 -23.88 -27.22
CA GLU A 12 23.31 -24.63 -28.37
C GLU A 12 22.00 -25.41 -28.12
N GLN A 13 21.67 -25.59 -26.83
CA GLN A 13 20.47 -26.32 -26.41
C GLN A 13 19.81 -25.62 -25.20
N PRO A 14 19.23 -24.44 -25.39
CA PRO A 14 18.53 -23.75 -24.32
C PRO A 14 17.30 -24.58 -23.86
N VAL A 15 17.14 -24.72 -22.56
CA VAL A 15 16.03 -25.46 -21.95
C VAL A 15 15.01 -24.47 -21.39
N LEU A 16 13.76 -24.58 -21.80
CA LEU A 16 12.68 -23.82 -21.19
C LEU A 16 12.50 -24.32 -19.75
N LEU A 17 12.69 -23.44 -18.78
CA LEU A 17 12.40 -23.73 -17.38
C LEU A 17 10.91 -23.57 -17.12
N ASP A 18 10.41 -24.39 -16.22
CA ASP A 18 9.04 -24.27 -15.75
C ASP A 18 8.88 -22.91 -15.06
N ASP A 19 7.89 -22.11 -15.49
CA ASP A 19 7.63 -20.76 -15.01
C ASP A 19 6.72 -20.73 -13.77
N ASN A 20 6.56 -21.89 -13.10
CA ASN A 20 5.81 -22.01 -11.87
C ASN A 20 6.38 -21.12 -10.76
N GLY A 21 5.90 -19.91 -10.65
CA GLY A 21 6.34 -18.95 -9.63
C GLY A 21 6.59 -17.54 -10.15
N ILE A 22 6.51 -17.33 -11.47
CA ILE A 22 6.55 -15.97 -12.04
C ILE A 22 5.11 -15.48 -12.19
N PRO A 23 4.69 -14.44 -11.43
CA PRO A 23 3.37 -13.83 -11.60
C PRO A 23 3.19 -13.28 -13.01
N PRO A 24 1.98 -13.38 -13.60
CA PRO A 24 1.71 -12.83 -14.92
C PRO A 24 1.88 -11.30 -14.91
N PRO A 25 2.41 -10.68 -15.97
CA PRO A 25 2.54 -9.24 -16.04
C PRO A 25 1.17 -8.55 -16.04
N PRO A 26 1.07 -7.29 -15.57
CA PRO A 26 -0.19 -6.55 -15.47
C PRO A 26 -0.82 -6.22 -16.83
N ASP A 27 -0.07 -6.38 -17.90
CA ASP A 27 -0.52 -6.28 -19.30
C ASP A 27 0.29 -7.24 -20.17
N PRO A 28 -0.33 -7.91 -21.17
CA PRO A 28 0.37 -8.82 -22.07
C PRO A 28 1.36 -8.14 -23.03
N THR A 29 1.29 -6.81 -23.16
CA THR A 29 2.23 -6.00 -23.95
C THR A 29 3.42 -5.62 -23.08
N ILE A 30 4.53 -6.33 -23.27
CA ILE A 30 5.79 -6.09 -22.57
C ILE A 30 6.71 -5.30 -23.52
N TYR A 31 7.20 -4.16 -23.07
CA TYR A 31 8.13 -3.31 -23.83
C TYR A 31 9.57 -3.66 -23.58
N THR A 32 9.90 -4.03 -22.33
CA THR A 32 11.27 -4.39 -21.96
C THR A 32 11.31 -5.07 -20.58
N VAL A 33 12.38 -5.81 -20.33
CA VAL A 33 12.67 -6.48 -19.07
C VAL A 33 14.11 -6.14 -18.70
N THR A 34 14.37 -5.82 -17.43
CA THR A 34 15.72 -5.61 -16.90
C THR A 34 15.84 -6.18 -15.51
N GLU A 35 17.08 -6.41 -15.06
CA GLU A 35 17.40 -6.95 -13.73
C GLU A 35 18.37 -6.02 -13.03
N ASP A 36 18.28 -5.93 -11.70
CA ASP A 36 19.23 -5.21 -10.88
C ASP A 36 20.25 -6.17 -10.22
N SER A 37 21.21 -5.62 -9.45
CA SER A 37 22.28 -6.42 -8.82
C SER A 37 21.77 -7.38 -7.72
N GLN A 38 20.53 -7.20 -7.25
CA GLN A 38 19.89 -8.05 -6.25
C GLN A 38 19.00 -9.14 -6.87
N GLY A 39 18.99 -9.26 -8.20
CA GLY A 39 18.16 -10.22 -8.91
C GLY A 39 16.69 -9.81 -9.01
N ARG A 40 16.32 -8.55 -8.69
CA ARG A 40 14.97 -8.05 -8.89
C ARG A 40 14.76 -7.75 -10.37
N ILE A 41 13.67 -8.26 -10.92
CA ILE A 41 13.34 -8.12 -12.33
C ILE A 41 12.27 -7.05 -12.47
N TYR A 42 12.47 -6.11 -13.39
CA TYR A 42 11.53 -5.06 -13.73
C TYR A 42 10.97 -5.29 -15.13
N VAL A 43 9.66 -5.42 -15.22
CA VAL A 43 8.91 -5.69 -16.45
C VAL A 43 8.09 -4.46 -16.80
N CYS A 44 8.47 -3.78 -17.85
CA CYS A 44 7.82 -2.56 -18.32
C CYS A 44 6.70 -2.92 -19.29
N THR A 45 5.47 -2.51 -18.99
CA THR A 45 4.27 -2.90 -19.74
C THR A 45 3.44 -1.70 -20.20
N ASN A 46 2.36 -1.97 -20.93
CA ASN A 46 1.35 -0.97 -21.30
C ASN A 46 0.50 -0.51 -20.09
N ASN A 47 0.56 -1.20 -18.95
CA ASN A 47 -0.25 -0.92 -17.76
C ASN A 47 0.57 -0.98 -16.46
N GLY A 48 1.67 -0.26 -16.43
CA GLY A 48 2.57 -0.14 -15.28
C GLY A 48 3.83 -0.98 -15.41
N VAL A 49 4.65 -0.88 -14.37
CA VAL A 49 5.90 -1.63 -14.20
C VAL A 49 5.69 -2.69 -13.14
N GLN A 50 5.91 -3.96 -13.48
CA GLN A 50 5.96 -5.05 -12.53
C GLN A 50 7.38 -5.20 -12.01
N GLN A 51 7.57 -5.23 -10.71
CA GLN A 51 8.79 -5.64 -10.03
C GLN A 51 8.58 -7.04 -9.48
N LEU A 52 9.50 -7.93 -9.78
CA LEU A 52 9.55 -9.30 -9.27
C LEU A 52 10.79 -9.43 -8.38
N THR A 53 10.60 -9.68 -7.11
CA THR A 53 11.69 -9.88 -6.14
C THR A 53 11.83 -11.37 -5.85
N PRO A 54 13.03 -11.97 -6.04
CA PRO A 54 13.21 -13.39 -5.78
C PRO A 54 13.05 -13.69 -4.29
N ALA A 55 12.26 -14.70 -3.96
CA ALA A 55 12.06 -15.21 -2.61
C ALA A 55 12.92 -16.46 -2.39
N PRO A 56 13.30 -16.80 -1.13
CA PRO A 56 14.15 -17.95 -0.82
C PRO A 56 13.58 -19.30 -1.22
N ASP A 57 12.26 -19.41 -1.37
CA ASP A 57 11.54 -20.62 -1.77
C ASP A 57 11.45 -20.81 -3.30
N GLY A 58 12.06 -19.89 -4.07
CA GLY A 58 12.08 -19.93 -5.53
C GLY A 58 10.92 -19.23 -6.21
N HIS A 59 9.98 -18.69 -5.45
CA HIS A 59 8.93 -17.81 -5.97
C HIS A 59 9.40 -16.37 -6.16
N TYR A 60 8.55 -15.54 -6.75
CA TYR A 60 8.77 -14.11 -6.84
C TYR A 60 7.65 -13.36 -6.11
N ASP A 61 8.05 -12.49 -5.20
CA ASP A 61 7.15 -11.47 -4.65
C ASP A 61 6.91 -10.40 -5.71
N GLU A 62 5.63 -10.12 -5.98
CA GLU A 62 5.22 -9.16 -7.00
C GLU A 62 4.87 -7.81 -6.39
N ARG A 63 5.29 -6.75 -7.09
CA ARG A 63 4.81 -5.40 -6.90
C ARG A 63 4.56 -4.73 -8.24
N VAL A 64 3.40 -4.08 -8.41
CA VAL A 64 3.09 -3.33 -9.63
C VAL A 64 3.06 -1.85 -9.33
N PHE A 65 3.87 -1.07 -10.04
CA PHE A 65 3.90 0.38 -9.97
C PHE A 65 3.03 0.99 -11.08
N ARG A 66 2.17 1.94 -10.71
CA ARG A 66 1.30 2.71 -11.58
C ARG A 66 1.35 4.19 -11.21
N ARG A 67 0.58 5.03 -11.91
CA ARG A 67 0.49 6.47 -11.60
C ARG A 67 0.16 6.74 -10.13
N ARG A 68 -0.71 5.96 -9.51
CA ARG A 68 -1.03 6.05 -8.08
C ARG A 68 0.16 5.73 -7.17
N ASP A 69 1.18 5.06 -7.69
CA ASP A 69 2.39 4.65 -6.98
C ASP A 69 3.58 5.58 -7.29
N GLY A 70 3.34 6.67 -8.04
CA GLY A 70 4.35 7.67 -8.38
C GLY A 70 4.92 7.56 -9.80
N LEU A 71 4.46 6.61 -10.64
CA LEU A 71 4.77 6.64 -12.07
C LEU A 71 4.14 7.88 -12.73
N VAL A 72 4.87 8.53 -13.61
CA VAL A 72 4.34 9.68 -14.36
C VAL A 72 3.23 9.25 -15.33
N HIS A 73 3.33 8.05 -15.89
CA HIS A 73 2.31 7.44 -16.76
C HIS A 73 2.38 5.91 -16.66
N ASP A 74 1.27 5.21 -16.85
CA ASP A 74 1.23 3.75 -16.74
C ASP A 74 1.84 3.04 -17.96
N GLU A 75 1.82 3.67 -19.13
CA GLU A 75 2.37 3.09 -20.35
C GLU A 75 3.86 3.43 -20.49
N CYS A 76 4.67 2.39 -20.55
CA CYS A 76 6.11 2.50 -20.77
C CYS A 76 6.46 2.77 -22.24
N ASN A 77 7.63 3.34 -22.49
CA ASN A 77 8.23 3.40 -23.82
C ASN A 77 9.14 2.19 -24.07
N THR A 78 9.19 1.74 -25.31
CA THR A 78 10.05 0.61 -25.73
C THR A 78 11.52 0.90 -25.45
N ASN A 79 12.21 -0.03 -24.79
CA ASN A 79 13.61 0.04 -24.41
C ASN A 79 14.02 1.30 -23.61
N ALA A 80 13.06 1.93 -22.93
CA ALA A 80 13.28 3.15 -22.16
C ALA A 80 13.40 2.87 -20.65
N GLN A 81 14.19 1.87 -20.28
CA GLN A 81 14.48 1.57 -18.87
C GLN A 81 15.98 1.33 -18.65
N PHE A 82 16.41 1.58 -17.43
CA PHE A 82 17.81 1.46 -17.02
C PHE A 82 17.90 1.24 -15.51
N VAL A 83 18.80 0.37 -15.10
CA VAL A 83 19.22 0.24 -13.68
C VAL A 83 20.62 0.83 -13.56
N ASP A 84 20.79 1.80 -12.66
CA ASP A 84 22.08 2.46 -12.47
C ASP A 84 22.97 1.70 -11.45
N ALA A 85 24.20 2.18 -11.29
CA ALA A 85 25.20 1.57 -10.40
C ALA A 85 24.82 1.59 -8.89
N HIS A 86 23.71 2.25 -8.52
CA HIS A 86 23.16 2.26 -7.17
C HIS A 86 21.87 1.44 -7.05
N ASP A 87 21.59 0.59 -8.05
CA ASP A 87 20.36 -0.18 -8.17
C ASP A 87 19.08 0.66 -8.26
N ARG A 88 19.16 1.93 -8.63
CA ARG A 88 17.98 2.74 -8.89
C ARG A 88 17.43 2.40 -10.26
N TYR A 89 16.17 2.09 -10.31
CA TYR A 89 15.46 1.77 -11.55
C TYR A 89 14.88 3.05 -12.16
N TRP A 90 15.23 3.30 -13.42
CA TRP A 90 14.78 4.44 -14.22
C TRP A 90 13.91 3.93 -15.35
N VAL A 91 12.78 4.58 -15.59
CA VAL A 91 11.85 4.21 -16.64
C VAL A 91 11.27 5.42 -17.35
N GLY A 92 11.37 5.41 -18.67
CA GLY A 92 10.67 6.33 -19.56
C GLY A 92 9.27 5.83 -19.87
N THR A 93 8.30 6.71 -19.71
CA THR A 93 6.89 6.47 -19.99
C THR A 93 6.36 7.50 -20.99
N LEU A 94 5.13 7.34 -21.47
CA LEU A 94 4.50 8.36 -22.33
C LEU A 94 4.35 9.73 -21.64
N GLY A 95 4.35 9.78 -20.31
CA GLY A 95 4.24 11.01 -19.53
C GLY A 95 5.58 11.63 -19.11
N GLY A 96 6.71 10.94 -19.32
CA GLY A 96 8.04 11.38 -18.91
C GLY A 96 8.84 10.30 -18.19
N LEU A 97 9.85 10.72 -17.41
CA LEU A 97 10.79 9.85 -16.71
C LEU A 97 10.38 9.69 -15.25
N SER A 98 10.39 8.44 -14.77
CA SER A 98 10.24 8.10 -13.35
C SER A 98 11.49 7.38 -12.84
N MET A 99 11.77 7.52 -11.55
CA MET A 99 12.85 6.82 -10.86
C MET A 99 12.34 6.16 -9.60
N TYR A 100 12.72 4.92 -9.39
CA TYR A 100 12.46 4.17 -8.17
C TYR A 100 13.78 3.77 -7.51
N ASP A 101 13.93 4.09 -6.23
CA ASP A 101 15.06 3.66 -5.40
C ASP A 101 14.59 2.58 -4.41
N PRO A 102 14.92 1.31 -4.65
CA PRO A 102 14.50 0.21 -3.77
C PRO A 102 15.11 0.32 -2.37
N ASN A 103 16.26 0.98 -2.22
CA ASN A 103 16.92 1.14 -0.93
C ASN A 103 16.18 2.16 -0.04
N VAL A 104 15.62 3.20 -0.64
CA VAL A 104 14.76 4.17 0.06
C VAL A 104 13.43 3.52 0.45
N ALA A 105 12.83 2.74 -0.46
CA ALA A 105 11.60 2.02 -0.19
C ALA A 105 11.74 1.04 0.99
N THR A 106 12.86 0.29 1.05
CA THR A 106 13.16 -0.61 2.17
C THR A 106 13.34 0.16 3.49
N ARG A 107 13.99 1.32 3.48
CA ARG A 107 14.13 2.17 4.66
C ARG A 107 12.78 2.74 5.11
N ALA A 108 11.90 3.10 4.18
CA ALA A 108 10.55 3.58 4.51
C ALA A 108 9.70 2.48 5.16
N GLN A 109 9.88 1.21 4.78
CA GLN A 109 9.23 0.07 5.43
C GLN A 109 9.75 -0.20 6.85
N GLN A 110 10.97 0.23 7.17
CA GLN A 110 11.56 0.18 8.52
C GLN A 110 11.23 1.44 9.33
N ALA A 111 10.50 2.40 8.75
CA ALA A 111 10.12 3.64 9.41
C ALA A 111 9.12 3.40 10.55
N GLN A 112 9.09 4.35 11.48
CA GLN A 112 8.10 4.36 12.55
C GLN A 112 6.68 4.36 11.99
N PRO A 113 5.71 3.78 12.72
CA PRO A 113 4.31 3.79 12.30
C PRO A 113 3.84 5.20 11.93
N ASN A 114 3.12 5.31 10.83
CA ASN A 114 2.53 6.58 10.43
C ASN A 114 1.50 7.01 11.48
N PRO A 115 1.45 8.29 11.90
CA PRO A 115 0.56 8.69 12.97
C PRO A 115 -0.91 8.48 12.57
N LEU A 116 -1.65 7.77 13.42
CA LEU A 116 -3.11 7.73 13.38
C LEU A 116 -3.66 8.99 14.05
N ARG A 117 -4.63 9.65 13.43
CA ARG A 117 -5.30 10.84 13.97
C ARG A 117 -6.81 10.73 13.83
N PHE A 118 -7.52 11.25 14.83
CA PHE A 118 -8.92 11.58 14.67
C PHE A 118 -9.01 12.87 13.83
N THR A 119 -9.71 12.80 12.72
CA THR A 119 -9.81 13.89 11.75
C THR A 119 -11.10 14.67 11.88
N GLU A 120 -12.14 14.04 12.43
CA GLU A 120 -13.42 14.68 12.68
C GLU A 120 -14.10 14.07 13.92
N LEU A 121 -14.74 14.92 14.72
CA LEU A 121 -15.67 14.54 15.77
C LEU A 121 -16.90 15.44 15.69
N ARG A 122 -18.08 14.84 15.54
CA ARG A 122 -19.35 15.54 15.60
C ARG A 122 -20.27 14.91 16.62
N VAL A 123 -20.98 15.74 17.36
CA VAL A 123 -22.00 15.32 18.31
C VAL A 123 -23.32 16.04 17.94
N ASP A 124 -24.35 15.26 17.65
CA ASP A 124 -25.65 15.75 17.16
C ASP A 124 -25.53 16.69 15.95
N GLY A 125 -24.52 16.48 15.10
CA GLY A 125 -24.22 17.28 13.92
C GLY A 125 -23.26 18.45 14.16
N GLU A 126 -23.05 18.86 15.41
CA GLU A 126 -22.15 19.97 15.74
C GLU A 126 -20.70 19.48 15.84
N PRO A 127 -19.75 20.19 15.24
CA PRO A 127 -18.34 19.81 15.28
C PRO A 127 -17.77 20.06 16.69
N LEU A 128 -16.95 19.09 17.15
CA LEU A 128 -16.10 19.21 18.31
C LEU A 128 -14.64 19.06 17.93
N ASP A 129 -13.76 19.69 18.72
CA ASP A 129 -12.33 19.51 18.53
C ASP A 129 -11.90 18.05 18.73
N ALA A 130 -11.40 17.41 17.69
CA ALA A 130 -10.95 16.01 17.72
C ALA A 130 -9.52 15.84 18.26
N SER A 131 -8.79 16.93 18.50
CA SER A 131 -7.35 16.90 18.85
C SER A 131 -7.06 16.68 20.33
N ALA A 132 -8.07 16.77 21.20
CA ALA A 132 -7.87 16.65 22.65
C ALA A 132 -7.87 15.20 23.13
N ASP A 133 -6.77 14.77 23.75
CA ASP A 133 -6.63 13.45 24.38
C ASP A 133 -7.39 13.33 25.73
N ALA A 134 -8.08 14.40 26.16
CA ALA A 134 -8.80 14.44 27.43
C ALA A 134 -10.18 13.79 27.34
N PRO A 135 -10.66 13.11 28.40
CA PRO A 135 -12.03 12.62 28.47
C PRO A 135 -13.04 13.74 28.24
N ARG A 136 -14.08 13.47 27.44
CA ARG A 136 -15.13 14.43 27.13
C ARG A 136 -16.43 14.03 27.80
N ILE A 137 -17.09 15.01 28.38
CA ILE A 137 -18.43 14.84 28.94
C ILE A 137 -19.42 15.30 27.87
N LEU A 138 -20.22 14.38 27.39
CA LEU A 138 -21.31 14.69 26.44
C LEU A 138 -22.61 14.91 27.20
N PRO A 139 -23.50 15.80 26.71
CA PRO A 139 -24.79 16.08 27.32
C PRO A 139 -25.65 14.83 27.42
N ALA A 140 -26.44 14.73 28.49
CA ALA A 140 -27.47 13.73 28.60
C ALA A 140 -28.48 13.91 27.45
N GLY A 141 -28.78 12.80 26.72
CA GLY A 141 -29.67 12.86 25.56
C GLY A 141 -28.97 13.05 24.22
N THR A 142 -27.64 13.03 24.18
CA THR A 142 -26.90 12.93 22.91
C THR A 142 -27.44 11.78 22.07
N ARG A 143 -27.82 12.10 20.83
CA ARG A 143 -28.47 11.15 19.90
C ARG A 143 -27.49 10.50 18.96
N GLU A 144 -26.44 11.24 18.57
CA GLU A 144 -25.50 10.79 17.55
C GLU A 144 -24.10 11.30 17.80
N ILE A 145 -23.11 10.41 17.61
CA ILE A 145 -21.69 10.73 17.63
C ILE A 145 -21.10 10.20 16.32
N ASN A 146 -20.47 11.05 15.53
CA ASN A 146 -19.74 10.70 14.33
C ASN A 146 -18.26 11.00 14.56
N ILE A 147 -17.40 10.02 14.26
CA ILE A 147 -15.96 10.13 14.43
C ILE A 147 -15.30 9.65 13.16
N ALA A 148 -14.40 10.45 12.59
CA ALA A 148 -13.53 10.04 11.50
C ALA A 148 -12.07 10.00 11.97
N PHE A 149 -11.29 9.13 11.36
CA PHE A 149 -9.88 8.93 11.68
C PHE A 149 -9.11 8.56 10.41
N ALA A 150 -7.80 8.84 10.39
CA ALA A 150 -6.92 8.50 9.28
C ALA A 150 -5.51 8.18 9.75
N VAL A 151 -4.86 7.24 9.06
CA VAL A 151 -3.42 7.05 9.09
C VAL A 151 -2.79 8.06 8.12
N LEU A 152 -1.94 8.93 8.63
CA LEU A 152 -1.31 9.99 7.83
C LEU A 152 -0.05 9.46 7.13
N SER A 153 -0.23 8.57 6.16
CA SER A 153 0.88 7.95 5.42
C SER A 153 1.43 8.84 4.31
N GLY A 154 0.63 9.80 3.81
CA GLY A 154 1.00 10.66 2.68
C GLY A 154 1.20 9.91 1.36
N PHE A 155 1.04 8.59 1.35
CA PHE A 155 1.22 7.73 0.19
C PHE A 155 0.26 6.54 0.25
N ARG A 156 -0.48 6.28 -0.85
CA ARG A 156 -1.46 5.18 -0.99
C ARG A 156 -2.46 5.12 0.16
N GLU A 157 -2.93 6.26 0.63
CA GLU A 157 -3.84 6.36 1.78
C GLU A 157 -5.13 5.55 1.61
N GLN A 158 -5.59 5.39 0.37
CA GLN A 158 -6.78 4.60 0.03
C GLN A 158 -6.61 3.10 0.31
N GLU A 159 -5.38 2.62 0.49
CA GLU A 159 -5.09 1.22 0.82
C GLU A 159 -4.94 1.01 2.33
N SER A 160 -5.05 2.07 3.12
CA SER A 160 -5.08 1.97 4.57
C SER A 160 -6.32 1.22 5.03
N THR A 161 -6.13 0.37 6.03
CA THR A 161 -7.22 -0.37 6.67
C THR A 161 -7.27 -0.06 8.15
N TYR A 162 -8.44 -0.19 8.73
CA TYR A 162 -8.70 0.18 10.12
C TYR A 162 -9.47 -0.91 10.83
N ARG A 163 -9.28 -1.00 12.14
CA ARG A 163 -10.19 -1.69 13.05
C ARG A 163 -10.42 -0.83 14.28
N SER A 164 -11.58 -0.96 14.88
CA SER A 164 -11.94 -0.14 16.03
C SER A 164 -12.87 -0.86 16.99
N GLN A 165 -12.88 -0.41 18.23
CA GLN A 165 -13.76 -0.89 19.28
C GLN A 165 -14.20 0.27 20.16
N LEU A 166 -15.49 0.37 20.45
CA LEU A 166 -15.99 1.21 21.53
C LEU A 166 -16.02 0.37 22.80
N VAL A 167 -14.93 0.42 23.56
CA VAL A 167 -14.80 -0.30 24.83
C VAL A 167 -15.85 0.19 25.82
N GLY A 168 -16.52 -0.73 26.46
CA GLY A 168 -17.68 -0.46 27.33
C GLY A 168 -19.03 -0.69 26.63
N LEU A 169 -19.07 -0.74 25.28
CA LEU A 169 -20.27 -1.04 24.52
C LEU A 169 -20.11 -2.29 23.64
N GLU A 170 -18.99 -2.42 22.96
CA GLU A 170 -18.73 -3.51 22.01
C GLU A 170 -17.87 -4.59 22.66
N PRO A 171 -18.18 -5.89 22.46
CA PRO A 171 -17.45 -6.99 23.10
C PRO A 171 -16.04 -7.20 22.52
N ALA A 172 -15.81 -6.80 21.29
CA ALA A 172 -14.54 -6.97 20.58
C ALA A 172 -14.36 -5.90 19.51
N ALA A 173 -13.11 -5.76 19.03
CA ALA A 173 -12.80 -4.90 17.90
C ALA A 173 -13.43 -5.46 16.60
N SER A 174 -13.73 -4.56 15.67
CA SER A 174 -14.18 -4.91 14.32
C SER A 174 -13.12 -5.72 13.57
N ALA A 175 -13.52 -6.38 12.50
CA ALA A 175 -12.56 -6.87 11.50
C ALA A 175 -11.82 -5.68 10.84
N TRP A 176 -10.62 -5.95 10.26
CA TRP A 176 -9.94 -4.97 9.44
C TRP A 176 -10.77 -4.64 8.19
N GLY A 177 -10.92 -3.37 7.88
CA GLY A 177 -11.66 -2.86 6.72
C GLY A 177 -11.20 -1.47 6.32
N THR A 178 -11.74 -0.95 5.24
CA THR A 178 -11.41 0.40 4.73
C THR A 178 -12.24 1.51 5.36
N GLU A 179 -13.20 1.17 6.22
CA GLU A 179 -13.99 2.17 6.92
C GLU A 179 -13.14 2.97 7.90
N HIS A 180 -13.05 4.26 7.66
CA HIS A 180 -12.27 5.23 8.43
C HIS A 180 -13.16 6.18 9.25
N HIS A 181 -14.41 5.79 9.49
CA HIS A 181 -15.35 6.53 10.31
C HIS A 181 -16.22 5.57 11.14
N ARG A 182 -16.71 6.08 12.26
CA ARG A 182 -17.67 5.37 13.12
C ARG A 182 -18.83 6.30 13.45
N ARG A 183 -20.02 5.73 13.43
CA ARG A 183 -21.25 6.40 13.83
C ARG A 183 -21.90 5.62 14.96
N PHE A 184 -22.17 6.31 16.06
CA PHE A 184 -22.85 5.76 17.20
C PHE A 184 -24.15 6.50 17.42
N SER A 185 -25.26 5.77 17.57
CA SER A 185 -26.58 6.34 17.80
C SER A 185 -27.12 5.86 19.13
N ARG A 186 -27.62 6.80 19.95
CA ARG A 186 -28.31 6.52 21.22
C ARG A 186 -27.52 5.60 22.15
N ILE A 187 -26.27 5.92 22.41
CA ILE A 187 -25.44 5.19 23.37
C ILE A 187 -26.03 5.38 24.76
N PRO A 188 -26.20 4.31 25.58
CA PRO A 188 -26.64 4.44 26.97
C PRO A 188 -25.69 5.34 27.77
N PRO A 189 -26.15 5.99 28.84
CA PRO A 189 -25.26 6.70 29.74
C PRO A 189 -24.17 5.77 30.30
N GLY A 190 -22.91 6.20 30.24
CA GLY A 190 -21.78 5.38 30.68
C GLY A 190 -20.44 6.01 30.33
N GLN A 191 -19.37 5.29 30.62
CA GLN A 191 -18.02 5.65 30.22
C GLN A 191 -17.56 4.73 29.09
N TYR A 192 -17.06 5.31 28.02
CA TYR A 192 -16.67 4.59 26.84
C TYR A 192 -15.30 5.08 26.35
N THR A 193 -14.53 4.19 25.76
CA THR A 193 -13.26 4.53 25.11
C THR A 193 -13.28 4.00 23.69
N LEU A 194 -13.18 4.89 22.70
CA LEU A 194 -12.98 4.47 21.33
C LEU A 194 -11.50 4.18 21.11
N GLN A 195 -11.19 2.91 20.86
CA GLN A 195 -9.88 2.46 20.42
C GLN A 195 -9.89 2.28 18.91
N VAL A 196 -8.86 2.78 18.22
CA VAL A 196 -8.72 2.65 16.78
C VAL A 196 -7.29 2.22 16.48
N GLU A 197 -7.15 1.24 15.62
CA GLU A 197 -5.88 0.85 15.02
C GLU A 197 -5.97 1.07 13.51
N GLY A 198 -4.92 1.63 12.93
CA GLY A 198 -4.78 1.80 11.50
C GLY A 198 -3.62 0.98 10.97
N ARG A 199 -3.76 0.47 9.77
CA ARG A 199 -2.69 -0.21 9.05
C ARG A 199 -2.51 0.49 7.72
N ASP A 200 -1.30 0.95 7.44
CA ASP A 200 -0.97 1.58 6.17
C ASP A 200 -0.83 0.56 5.03
N TYR A 201 -0.55 1.06 3.82
CA TYR A 201 -0.35 0.23 2.62
C TYR A 201 0.79 -0.79 2.75
N ALA A 202 1.79 -0.54 3.61
CA ALA A 202 2.91 -1.44 3.86
C ALA A 202 2.60 -2.48 4.95
N GLY A 203 1.41 -2.41 5.57
CA GLY A 203 0.99 -3.30 6.64
C GLY A 203 1.47 -2.88 8.03
N ILE A 204 2.08 -1.69 8.17
CA ILE A 204 2.54 -1.16 9.45
C ILE A 204 1.35 -0.67 10.25
N VAL A 205 1.23 -1.14 11.49
CA VAL A 205 0.11 -0.81 12.39
C VAL A 205 0.46 0.38 13.27
N SER A 206 -0.49 1.30 13.40
CA SER A 206 -0.47 2.50 14.26
C SER A 206 -1.56 2.44 15.30
#